data_95bba6df53043ce6eb353e3d6ec491b1
#
_entry.id   95bba6df53043ce6eb353e3d6ec491b1
#
_cell.length_a   1.000
_cell.length_b   1.000
_cell.length_c   1.000
_cell.angle_alpha   90.00
_cell.angle_beta   90.00
_cell.angle_gamma   90.00
#
_symmetry.space_group_name_H-M   'P 1'
#
loop_
_entity.id
_entity.type
_entity.pdbx_description
1 polymer ?
#
loop_
_entity_poly.entity_id
_entity_poly.type
_entity_poly.pdbx_seq_one_letter_code
_entity_poly.pdbx_strand_id
1 'polypeptide(L)'
;TLSCSSAASDVYKRQTSGHDGILKDGKVDNDLTLDALSKMSITLTHSGADILAPSDMMDGRIGYIRDELEKNDFKDTVILSYAVKYASSYYGPFRDAVGSKQKEGISKKTYQMDFRNSKEARKEVELDIQEGADILMVKPALPNLDVIKVVSEEYDLPVFAYQVSGEYSMLMNGIDKNLFDSNVIPETLVSIFRAGSSSVLTYFAKWIAENNG
;
A
#
# COMPACT_ATOMS: atom_id res chain seq x y z
N THR A 1 1.56 19.63 7.09
CA THR A 1 1.95 18.26 7.53
C THR A 1 0.88 17.33 7.07
N LEU A 2 1.09 16.68 5.91
CA LEU A 2 0.24 15.61 5.44
C LEU A 2 0.37 14.43 6.42
N SER A 3 -0.61 14.26 7.29
CA SER A 3 -0.71 13.04 8.08
C SER A 3 -1.35 11.95 7.22
N CYS A 4 -0.54 11.28 6.43
CA CYS A 4 -0.98 10.08 5.74
C CYS A 4 -1.21 9.02 6.80
N SER A 5 -2.47 8.79 7.18
CA SER A 5 -2.81 7.80 8.19
C SER A 5 -2.70 6.41 7.59
N SER A 6 -1.56 5.73 7.81
CA SER A 6 -1.48 4.28 7.69
C SER A 6 -2.26 3.56 8.81
N ALA A 7 -3.00 4.31 9.61
CA ALA A 7 -3.82 3.82 10.74
C ALA A 7 -4.92 2.85 10.29
N ALA A 8 -5.34 2.89 9.03
CA ALA A 8 -6.27 1.92 8.48
C ALA A 8 -5.80 0.47 8.71
N SER A 9 -4.50 0.20 8.63
CA SER A 9 -3.98 -1.15 8.89
C SER A 9 -3.90 -1.51 10.37
N ASP A 10 -3.83 -0.54 11.29
CA ASP A 10 -3.65 -0.80 12.72
C ASP A 10 -4.98 -1.11 13.45
N VAL A 11 -6.08 -0.51 13.05
CA VAL A 11 -7.41 -0.86 13.59
C VAL A 11 -7.81 -2.28 13.18
N TYR A 12 -7.37 -2.73 12.02
CA TYR A 12 -7.56 -4.08 11.51
C TYR A 12 -6.89 -5.15 12.38
N LYS A 13 -5.77 -4.84 13.04
CA LYS A 13 -5.06 -5.77 13.94
C LYS A 13 -5.86 -6.18 15.16
N ARG A 14 -6.88 -5.44 15.55
CA ARG A 14 -7.75 -5.76 16.68
C ARG A 14 -8.88 -6.72 16.33
N GLN A 15 -9.12 -6.98 15.07
CA GLN A 15 -10.06 -7.98 14.60
C GLN A 15 -9.34 -9.32 14.36
N THR A 16 -10.07 -10.41 14.29
CA THR A 16 -9.59 -11.79 14.43
C THR A 16 -8.49 -12.24 13.45
N SER A 17 -8.16 -11.46 12.43
CA SER A 17 -7.27 -11.89 11.33
C SER A 17 -6.27 -10.85 10.81
N GLY A 18 -6.14 -9.69 11.44
CA GLY A 18 -5.15 -8.68 11.02
C GLY A 18 -5.47 -8.03 9.66
N HIS A 19 -4.48 -7.87 8.76
CA HIS A 19 -4.63 -7.23 7.44
C HIS A 19 -5.45 -8.01 6.42
N ASP A 20 -5.96 -9.16 6.78
CA ASP A 20 -6.41 -10.16 5.82
C ASP A 20 -7.92 -10.09 5.58
N GLY A 21 -8.63 -9.24 6.29
CA GLY A 21 -10.07 -9.10 6.21
C GLY A 21 -10.84 -9.90 7.29
N ILE A 22 -12.16 -9.79 7.25
CA ILE A 22 -13.04 -10.52 8.15
C ILE A 22 -13.18 -11.94 7.66
N LEU A 23 -12.99 -12.89 8.57
CA LEU A 23 -13.13 -14.31 8.28
C LEU A 23 -14.56 -14.78 8.54
N LYS A 24 -15.12 -15.46 7.54
CA LYS A 24 -16.35 -16.23 7.65
C LYS A 24 -16.08 -17.64 7.11
N ASP A 25 -16.40 -18.64 7.89
CA ASP A 25 -16.19 -20.06 7.52
C ASP A 25 -14.75 -20.38 7.07
N GLY A 26 -13.75 -19.75 7.70
CA GLY A 26 -12.33 -19.95 7.41
C GLY A 26 -11.82 -19.28 6.14
N LYS A 27 -12.62 -18.45 5.48
CA LYS A 27 -12.26 -17.68 4.28
C LYS A 27 -12.46 -16.19 4.55
N VAL A 28 -11.71 -15.36 3.83
CA VAL A 28 -11.94 -13.90 3.84
C VAL A 28 -13.28 -13.62 3.14
N ASP A 29 -14.17 -12.93 3.86
CA ASP A 29 -15.45 -12.46 3.33
C ASP A 29 -15.26 -11.02 2.83
N ASN A 30 -15.43 -10.83 1.53
CA ASN A 30 -15.25 -9.52 0.88
C ASN A 30 -16.22 -8.48 1.44
N ASP A 31 -17.51 -8.78 1.42
CA ASP A 31 -18.57 -7.80 1.72
C ASP A 31 -18.56 -7.36 3.19
N LEU A 32 -18.36 -8.30 4.12
CA LEU A 32 -18.18 -7.97 5.53
C LEU A 32 -16.92 -7.12 5.76
N THR A 33 -15.89 -7.34 4.95
CA THR A 33 -14.66 -6.57 5.02
C THR A 33 -14.87 -5.14 4.50
N LEU A 34 -15.58 -4.96 3.39
CA LEU A 34 -15.94 -3.64 2.85
C LEU A 34 -16.72 -2.80 3.86
N ASP A 35 -17.72 -3.38 4.53
CA ASP A 35 -18.51 -2.70 5.56
C ASP A 35 -17.64 -2.24 6.75
N ALA A 36 -16.68 -3.05 7.17
CA ALA A 36 -15.75 -2.67 8.23
C ALA A 36 -14.77 -1.58 7.80
N LEU A 37 -14.27 -1.63 6.56
CA LEU A 37 -13.38 -0.63 5.98
C LEU A 37 -14.06 0.73 5.86
N SER A 38 -15.29 0.78 5.39
CA SER A 38 -16.02 2.03 5.25
C SER A 38 -16.29 2.69 6.61
N LYS A 39 -16.74 1.94 7.61
CA LYS A 39 -16.92 2.46 8.98
C LYS A 39 -15.63 3.02 9.57
N MET A 40 -14.51 2.34 9.32
CA MET A 40 -13.21 2.81 9.75
C MET A 40 -12.80 4.08 9.01
N SER A 41 -13.02 4.15 7.70
CA SER A 41 -12.75 5.30 6.85
C SER A 41 -13.49 6.54 7.35
N ILE A 42 -14.78 6.44 7.61
CA ILE A 42 -15.59 7.51 8.19
C ILE A 42 -15.06 7.96 9.55
N THR A 43 -14.67 7.00 10.42
CA THR A 43 -14.11 7.33 11.74
C THR A 43 -12.80 8.09 11.63
N LEU A 44 -11.92 7.69 10.73
CA LEU A 44 -10.63 8.34 10.49
C LEU A 44 -10.81 9.75 9.94
N THR A 45 -11.70 9.92 8.97
CA THR A 45 -12.01 11.22 8.38
C THR A 45 -12.62 12.18 9.41
N HIS A 46 -13.56 11.72 10.23
CA HIS A 46 -14.07 12.49 11.36
C HIS A 46 -12.99 12.91 12.35
N SER A 47 -11.91 12.13 12.45
CA SER A 47 -10.77 12.42 13.32
C SER A 47 -9.74 13.33 12.66
N GLY A 48 -9.99 13.80 11.44
CA GLY A 48 -9.14 14.76 10.71
C GLY A 48 -8.14 14.13 9.75
N ALA A 49 -8.42 12.94 9.24
CA ALA A 49 -7.60 12.36 8.17
C ALA A 49 -7.96 13.02 6.82
N ASP A 50 -6.98 13.61 6.16
CA ASP A 50 -7.13 14.22 4.84
C ASP A 50 -7.02 13.16 3.72
N ILE A 51 -6.25 12.09 3.95
CA ILE A 51 -6.00 11.02 2.98
C ILE A 51 -6.25 9.67 3.63
N LEU A 52 -7.06 8.86 2.99
CA LEU A 52 -7.30 7.46 3.35
C LEU A 52 -6.51 6.54 2.41
N ALA A 53 -5.84 5.54 2.98
CA ALA A 53 -5.01 4.61 2.22
C ALA A 53 -5.37 3.15 2.57
N PRO A 54 -6.49 2.62 2.06
CA PRO A 54 -6.91 1.24 2.31
C PRO A 54 -5.89 0.28 1.70
N SER A 55 -5.27 -0.54 2.55
CA SER A 55 -4.13 -1.39 2.15
C SER A 55 -4.48 -2.87 2.02
N ASP A 56 -5.74 -3.20 2.13
CA ASP A 56 -6.29 -4.51 1.78
C ASP A 56 -6.36 -4.68 0.24
N MET A 57 -6.90 -5.79 -0.21
CA MET A 57 -7.09 -6.08 -1.64
C MET A 57 -8.51 -6.61 -1.88
N MET A 58 -9.49 -6.09 -1.14
CA MET A 58 -10.89 -6.47 -1.35
C MET A 58 -11.42 -5.82 -2.63
N ASP A 59 -12.20 -6.58 -3.38
CA ASP A 59 -12.83 -6.12 -4.61
C ASP A 59 -13.89 -5.06 -4.33
N GLY A 60 -13.88 -3.96 -5.09
CA GLY A 60 -14.82 -2.84 -4.94
C GLY A 60 -14.59 -1.94 -3.72
N ARG A 61 -13.46 -2.08 -3.00
CA ARG A 61 -13.22 -1.34 -1.75
C ARG A 61 -13.12 0.18 -1.94
N ILE A 62 -12.58 0.63 -3.05
CA ILE A 62 -12.40 2.05 -3.32
C ILE A 62 -13.76 2.70 -3.55
N GLY A 63 -14.59 2.11 -4.40
CA GLY A 63 -15.96 2.60 -4.67
C GLY A 63 -16.82 2.59 -3.42
N TYR A 64 -16.75 1.51 -2.63
CA TYR A 64 -17.54 1.42 -1.40
C TYR A 64 -17.15 2.50 -0.37
N ILE A 65 -15.84 2.77 -0.21
CA ILE A 65 -15.35 3.84 0.68
C ILE A 65 -15.74 5.20 0.12
N ARG A 66 -15.58 5.45 -1.19
CA ARG A 66 -15.96 6.71 -1.84
C ARG A 66 -17.45 7.03 -1.61
N ASP A 67 -18.31 6.06 -1.88
CA ASP A 67 -19.76 6.21 -1.69
C ASP A 67 -20.12 6.55 -0.25
N GLU A 68 -19.48 5.93 0.73
CA GLU A 68 -19.74 6.22 2.14
C GLU A 68 -19.19 7.60 2.55
N LEU A 69 -18.05 8.04 2.02
CA LEU A 69 -17.52 9.38 2.24
C LEU A 69 -18.49 10.44 1.67
N GLU A 70 -18.97 10.25 0.44
CA GLU A 70 -19.94 11.16 -0.21
C GLU A 70 -21.27 11.25 0.59
N LYS A 71 -21.82 10.12 1.05
CA LYS A 71 -23.04 10.08 1.88
C LYS A 71 -22.88 10.82 3.22
N ASN A 72 -21.66 10.90 3.75
CA ASN A 72 -21.35 11.57 5.01
C ASN A 72 -20.77 12.98 4.80
N ASP A 73 -20.86 13.54 3.58
CA ASP A 73 -20.41 14.89 3.18
C ASP A 73 -18.88 15.12 3.31
N PHE A 74 -18.08 14.05 3.20
CA PHE A 74 -16.60 14.08 3.18
C PHE A 74 -16.03 14.06 1.77
N LYS A 75 -16.49 14.96 0.90
CA LYS A 75 -16.17 15.00 -0.53
C LYS A 75 -14.71 15.29 -0.85
N ASP A 76 -14.03 16.02 0.03
CA ASP A 76 -12.65 16.45 -0.15
C ASP A 76 -11.61 15.43 0.37
N THR A 77 -12.08 14.31 0.96
CA THR A 77 -11.18 13.27 1.47
C THR A 77 -10.55 12.50 0.31
N VAL A 78 -9.23 12.52 0.23
CA VAL A 78 -8.44 11.85 -0.80
C VAL A 78 -8.37 10.35 -0.53
N ILE A 79 -8.55 9.54 -1.56
CA ILE A 79 -8.33 8.08 -1.49
C ILE A 79 -7.06 7.72 -2.25
N LEU A 80 -6.03 7.26 -1.51
CA LEU A 80 -4.83 6.65 -2.05
C LEU A 80 -5.06 5.14 -2.14
N SER A 81 -5.35 4.66 -3.34
CA SER A 81 -5.54 3.22 -3.55
C SER A 81 -4.23 2.46 -3.62
N TYR A 82 -4.13 1.37 -2.89
CA TYR A 82 -3.10 0.35 -3.10
C TYR A 82 -3.44 -0.51 -4.34
N ALA A 83 -3.64 0.14 -5.49
CA ALA A 83 -4.11 -0.45 -6.72
C ALA A 83 -3.24 -1.63 -7.19
N VAL A 84 -1.92 -1.54 -7.00
CA VAL A 84 -0.98 -2.59 -7.39
C VAL A 84 -0.22 -3.10 -6.17
N LYS A 85 -0.69 -4.19 -5.60
CA LYS A 85 -0.05 -4.82 -4.45
C LYS A 85 0.22 -6.29 -4.70
N TYR A 86 1.47 -6.60 -4.98
CA TYR A 86 1.92 -7.97 -5.24
C TYR A 86 2.14 -8.76 -3.95
N ALA A 87 1.82 -10.06 -3.99
CA ALA A 87 2.27 -11.00 -2.97
C ALA A 87 3.80 -11.10 -3.02
N SER A 88 4.48 -10.72 -1.93
CA SER A 88 5.93 -10.59 -1.94
C SER A 88 6.59 -11.10 -0.66
N SER A 89 7.77 -11.69 -0.82
CA SER A 89 8.66 -12.04 0.28
C SER A 89 9.29 -10.82 0.96
N TYR A 90 9.35 -9.68 0.28
CA TYR A 90 9.85 -8.41 0.82
C TYR A 90 9.01 -7.86 2.00
N TYR A 91 7.84 -8.43 2.29
CA TYR A 91 7.07 -8.07 3.49
C TYR A 91 7.53 -8.80 4.75
N GLY A 92 8.52 -9.70 4.66
CA GLY A 92 8.97 -10.55 5.77
C GLY A 92 9.25 -9.80 7.06
N PRO A 93 10.17 -8.80 7.09
CA PRO A 93 10.52 -8.11 8.33
C PRO A 93 9.33 -7.41 9.00
N PHE A 94 8.43 -6.81 8.23
CA PHE A 94 7.21 -6.20 8.75
C PHE A 94 6.26 -7.26 9.34
N ARG A 95 6.06 -8.37 8.64
CA ARG A 95 5.20 -9.47 9.13
C ARG A 95 5.71 -10.05 10.45
N ASP A 96 7.02 -10.18 10.60
CA ASP A 96 7.66 -10.64 11.84
C ASP A 96 7.46 -9.64 12.97
N ALA A 97 7.65 -8.35 12.70
CA ALA A 97 7.51 -7.27 13.69
C ALA A 97 6.08 -7.14 14.23
N VAL A 98 5.07 -7.34 13.38
CA VAL A 98 3.64 -7.23 13.76
C VAL A 98 3.02 -8.56 14.17
N GLY A 99 3.79 -9.65 14.22
CA GLY A 99 3.30 -10.99 14.59
C GLY A 99 2.29 -11.57 13.61
N SER A 100 2.27 -11.07 12.35
CA SER A 100 1.35 -11.52 11.30
C SER A 100 1.91 -12.68 10.47
N LYS A 101 2.78 -13.51 11.06
CA LYS A 101 3.14 -14.80 10.46
C LYS A 101 1.85 -15.59 10.25
N GLN A 102 1.71 -16.17 9.08
CA GLN A 102 0.52 -16.91 8.67
C GLN A 102 -0.02 -17.77 9.83
N LYS A 103 -1.19 -17.43 10.34
CA LYS A 103 -2.01 -18.42 11.04
C LYS A 103 -2.31 -19.51 10.00
N GLU A 104 -2.07 -20.75 10.38
CA GLU A 104 -2.26 -21.90 9.51
C GLU A 104 -3.55 -21.78 8.69
N GLY A 105 -3.45 -21.81 7.38
CA GLY A 105 -4.56 -22.01 6.46
C GLY A 105 -4.93 -20.88 5.50
N ILE A 106 -4.53 -19.59 5.70
CA ILE A 106 -4.91 -18.52 4.77
C ILE A 106 -3.69 -18.00 4.03
N SER A 107 -3.60 -18.32 2.75
CA SER A 107 -2.55 -17.80 1.88
C SER A 107 -2.92 -16.40 1.37
N LYS A 108 -2.06 -15.40 1.60
CA LYS A 108 -2.23 -14.05 1.03
C LYS A 108 -2.21 -14.02 -0.50
N LYS A 109 -1.73 -15.10 -1.13
CA LYS A 109 -1.76 -15.30 -2.58
C LYS A 109 -3.18 -15.46 -3.14
N THR A 110 -4.20 -15.62 -2.29
CA THR A 110 -5.59 -15.76 -2.73
C THR A 110 -6.25 -14.41 -3.05
N TYR A 111 -5.67 -13.29 -2.58
CA TYR A 111 -6.22 -11.94 -2.77
C TYR A 111 -5.17 -10.87 -3.08
N GLN A 112 -3.86 -11.16 -2.98
CA GLN A 112 -2.78 -10.30 -3.48
C GLN A 112 -2.36 -10.78 -4.87
N MET A 113 -1.97 -9.83 -5.74
CA MET A 113 -1.57 -10.09 -7.11
C MET A 113 -0.38 -11.03 -7.21
N ASP A 114 -0.33 -11.85 -8.24
CA ASP A 114 0.82 -12.70 -8.53
C ASP A 114 1.95 -11.86 -9.15
N PHE A 115 3.13 -11.85 -8.50
CA PHE A 115 4.29 -11.08 -8.96
C PHE A 115 4.78 -11.46 -10.38
N ARG A 116 4.31 -12.57 -10.96
CA ARG A 116 4.61 -12.98 -12.33
C ARG A 116 3.71 -12.32 -13.38
N ASN A 117 2.62 -11.65 -12.93
CA ASN A 117 1.60 -11.11 -13.81
C ASN A 117 1.54 -9.58 -13.74
N SER A 118 2.21 -8.91 -14.67
CA SER A 118 2.15 -7.44 -14.79
C SER A 118 0.88 -6.93 -15.46
N LYS A 119 0.16 -7.79 -16.19
CA LYS A 119 -1.07 -7.37 -16.92
C LYS A 119 -2.25 -7.10 -15.99
N GLU A 120 -2.30 -7.78 -14.86
CA GLU A 120 -3.33 -7.59 -13.84
C GLU A 120 -3.27 -6.17 -13.24
N ALA A 121 -2.06 -5.60 -13.14
CA ALA A 121 -1.87 -4.25 -12.62
C ALA A 121 -2.70 -3.20 -13.38
N ARG A 122 -2.75 -3.27 -14.71
CA ARG A 122 -3.56 -2.32 -15.53
C ARG A 122 -5.05 -2.44 -15.21
N LYS A 123 -5.54 -3.66 -15.12
CA LYS A 123 -6.95 -3.92 -14.84
C LYS A 123 -7.35 -3.38 -13.46
N GLU A 124 -6.55 -3.67 -12.44
CA GLU A 124 -6.82 -3.20 -11.08
C GLU A 124 -6.75 -1.68 -10.98
N VAL A 125 -5.78 -1.05 -11.65
CA VAL A 125 -5.67 0.42 -11.74
C VAL A 125 -6.89 1.02 -12.40
N GLU A 126 -7.35 0.48 -13.54
CA GLU A 126 -8.54 0.96 -14.24
C GLU A 126 -9.80 0.86 -13.37
N LEU A 127 -9.98 -0.24 -12.65
CA LEU A 127 -11.10 -0.44 -11.74
C LEU A 127 -11.04 0.58 -10.58
N ASP A 128 -9.91 0.72 -9.91
CA ASP A 128 -9.77 1.65 -8.79
C ASP A 128 -9.97 3.12 -9.21
N ILE A 129 -9.55 3.50 -10.44
CA ILE A 129 -9.84 4.83 -11.01
C ILE A 129 -11.34 5.02 -11.22
N GLN A 130 -12.02 4.04 -11.81
CA GLN A 130 -13.48 4.08 -12.01
C GLN A 130 -14.25 4.12 -10.69
N GLU A 131 -13.72 3.52 -9.65
CA GLU A 131 -14.24 3.53 -8.29
C GLU A 131 -13.95 4.83 -7.53
N GLY A 132 -13.17 5.75 -8.08
CA GLY A 132 -12.92 7.07 -7.50
C GLY A 132 -11.65 7.17 -6.67
N ALA A 133 -10.60 6.43 -7.01
CA ALA A 133 -9.26 6.66 -6.47
C ALA A 133 -8.70 8.01 -6.95
N ASP A 134 -8.02 8.74 -6.08
CA ASP A 134 -7.35 10.01 -6.39
C ASP A 134 -5.85 9.82 -6.60
N ILE A 135 -5.27 8.82 -5.96
CA ILE A 135 -3.84 8.49 -6.02
C ILE A 135 -3.70 6.97 -6.12
N LEU A 136 -2.76 6.53 -6.95
CA LEU A 136 -2.46 5.11 -7.15
C LEU A 136 -1.18 4.73 -6.40
N MET A 137 -1.09 3.51 -5.88
CA MET A 137 0.13 3.01 -5.24
C MET A 137 0.57 1.67 -5.81
N VAL A 138 1.87 1.57 -6.08
CA VAL A 138 2.56 0.31 -6.42
C VAL A 138 3.38 -0.18 -5.23
N LYS A 139 3.20 -1.45 -4.85
CA LYS A 139 3.85 -2.07 -3.69
C LYS A 139 4.19 -3.54 -3.94
N PRO A 140 5.43 -4.00 -3.67
CA PRO A 140 6.63 -3.23 -3.30
C PRO A 140 7.18 -2.38 -4.46
N ALA A 141 8.11 -1.44 -4.17
CA ALA A 141 8.61 -0.48 -5.16
C ALA A 141 9.70 -1.06 -6.07
N LEU A 142 10.88 -1.40 -5.52
CA LEU A 142 12.07 -1.79 -6.29
C LEU A 142 11.85 -2.97 -7.25
N PRO A 143 11.20 -4.06 -6.84
CA PRO A 143 11.00 -5.19 -7.75
C PRO A 143 9.95 -4.92 -8.85
N ASN A 144 9.29 -3.75 -8.84
CA ASN A 144 8.21 -3.40 -9.74
C ASN A 144 8.41 -2.02 -10.40
N LEU A 145 9.67 -1.62 -10.67
CA LEU A 145 9.97 -0.36 -11.38
C LEU A 145 9.35 -0.32 -12.78
N ASP A 146 9.29 -1.44 -13.45
CA ASP A 146 8.62 -1.62 -14.73
C ASP A 146 7.12 -1.33 -14.64
N VAL A 147 6.47 -1.80 -13.58
CA VAL A 147 5.04 -1.57 -13.34
C VAL A 147 4.78 -0.11 -12.95
N ILE A 148 5.63 0.49 -12.10
CA ILE A 148 5.56 1.92 -11.79
C ILE A 148 5.63 2.74 -13.08
N LYS A 149 6.58 2.40 -13.97
CA LYS A 149 6.77 3.07 -15.27
C LYS A 149 5.51 3.00 -16.11
N VAL A 150 4.96 1.80 -16.28
CA VAL A 150 3.76 1.58 -17.08
C VAL A 150 2.57 2.35 -16.52
N VAL A 151 2.31 2.25 -15.21
CA VAL A 151 1.17 2.93 -14.58
C VAL A 151 1.31 4.46 -14.69
N SER A 152 2.52 4.99 -14.48
CA SER A 152 2.75 6.44 -14.57
C SER A 152 2.66 7.01 -15.99
N GLU A 153 2.83 6.19 -17.02
CA GLU A 153 2.73 6.62 -18.44
C GLU A 153 1.33 6.43 -19.02
N GLU A 154 0.56 5.48 -18.52
CA GLU A 154 -0.75 5.14 -19.07
C GLU A 154 -1.91 5.87 -18.36
N TYR A 155 -1.70 6.38 -17.13
CA TYR A 155 -2.77 7.00 -16.34
C TYR A 155 -2.35 8.37 -15.79
N ASP A 156 -3.29 9.32 -15.80
CA ASP A 156 -3.04 10.72 -15.40
C ASP A 156 -3.04 10.96 -13.87
N LEU A 157 -3.36 9.96 -13.06
CA LEU A 157 -3.34 10.10 -11.60
C LEU A 157 -1.92 10.01 -11.03
N PRO A 158 -1.62 10.71 -9.92
CA PRO A 158 -0.34 10.59 -9.24
C PRO A 158 -0.08 9.13 -8.82
N VAL A 159 1.14 8.64 -9.12
CA VAL A 159 1.56 7.28 -8.73
C VAL A 159 2.53 7.37 -7.56
N PHE A 160 2.17 6.76 -6.45
CA PHE A 160 3.03 6.59 -5.29
C PHE A 160 3.65 5.19 -5.30
N ALA A 161 4.81 5.05 -4.69
CA ALA A 161 5.46 3.76 -4.53
C ALA A 161 5.77 3.48 -3.06
N TYR A 162 5.69 2.22 -2.65
CA TYR A 162 6.03 1.82 -1.29
C TYR A 162 7.31 0.97 -1.27
N GLN A 163 8.42 1.56 -0.82
CA GLN A 163 9.64 0.84 -0.50
C GLN A 163 9.45 0.11 0.84
N VAL A 164 9.23 -1.19 0.78
CA VAL A 164 8.80 -1.99 1.93
C VAL A 164 9.94 -2.44 2.83
N SER A 165 9.59 -3.02 3.98
CA SER A 165 10.54 -3.40 5.02
C SER A 165 11.67 -4.34 4.56
N GLY A 166 11.40 -5.25 3.63
CA GLY A 166 12.41 -6.14 3.07
C GLY A 166 13.39 -5.41 2.16
N GLU A 167 12.92 -4.43 1.39
CA GLU A 167 13.79 -3.56 0.58
C GLU A 167 14.73 -2.74 1.50
N TYR A 168 14.16 -2.11 2.53
CA TYR A 168 14.92 -1.42 3.56
C TYR A 168 15.97 -2.32 4.22
N SER A 169 15.56 -3.49 4.71
CA SER A 169 16.47 -4.42 5.40
C SER A 169 17.57 -4.95 4.49
N MET A 170 17.27 -5.15 3.21
CA MET A 170 18.27 -5.57 2.21
C MET A 170 19.36 -4.52 2.05
N LEU A 171 18.99 -3.24 1.91
CA LEU A 171 19.94 -2.13 1.77
C LEU A 171 20.74 -1.93 3.06
N MET A 172 20.10 -1.90 4.21
CA MET A 172 20.80 -1.76 5.49
C MET A 172 21.79 -2.90 5.75
N ASN A 173 21.40 -4.14 5.49
CA ASN A 173 22.33 -5.28 5.61
C ASN A 173 23.51 -5.18 4.63
N GLY A 174 23.31 -4.64 3.45
CA GLY A 174 24.39 -4.42 2.49
C GLY A 174 25.38 -3.35 2.98
N ILE A 175 24.86 -2.24 3.53
CA ILE A 175 25.68 -1.18 4.13
C ILE A 175 26.47 -1.72 5.34
N ASP A 176 25.78 -2.39 6.27
CA ASP A 176 26.40 -2.95 7.49
C ASP A 176 27.51 -3.95 7.19
N LYS A 177 27.42 -4.68 6.06
CA LYS A 177 28.42 -5.64 5.60
C LYS A 177 29.47 -5.03 4.66
N ASN A 178 29.46 -3.72 4.46
CA ASN A 178 30.35 -3.00 3.54
C ASN A 178 30.34 -3.54 2.09
N LEU A 179 29.18 -4.01 1.62
CA LEU A 179 29.00 -4.39 0.21
C LEU A 179 28.81 -3.14 -0.68
N PHE A 180 28.26 -2.09 -0.14
CA PHE A 180 28.10 -0.75 -0.74
C PHE A 180 28.00 0.29 0.39
N ASP A 181 28.23 1.56 0.06
CA ASP A 181 28.09 2.67 1.00
C ASP A 181 26.64 3.20 1.08
N SER A 182 26.42 4.20 1.92
CA SER A 182 25.10 4.78 2.14
C SER A 182 24.50 5.51 0.93
N ASN A 183 25.31 5.82 -0.10
CA ASN A 183 24.80 6.45 -1.33
C ASN A 183 23.82 5.55 -2.09
N VAL A 184 23.81 4.26 -1.82
CA VAL A 184 22.80 3.33 -2.36
C VAL A 184 21.36 3.73 -1.95
N ILE A 185 21.20 4.44 -0.82
CA ILE A 185 19.88 4.90 -0.35
C ILE A 185 19.27 5.92 -1.32
N PRO A 186 19.91 7.10 -1.58
CA PRO A 186 19.39 8.04 -2.55
C PRO A 186 19.36 7.47 -3.98
N GLU A 187 20.33 6.68 -4.39
CA GLU A 187 20.34 6.02 -5.70
C GLU A 187 19.09 5.16 -5.92
N THR A 188 18.72 4.39 -4.91
CA THR A 188 17.54 3.54 -4.94
C THR A 188 16.25 4.36 -5.02
N LEU A 189 16.12 5.41 -4.21
CA LEU A 189 14.95 6.29 -4.24
C LEU A 189 14.84 7.04 -5.57
N VAL A 190 15.95 7.55 -6.10
CA VAL A 190 15.98 8.18 -7.44
C VAL A 190 15.55 7.19 -8.52
N SER A 191 15.91 5.91 -8.40
CA SER A 191 15.45 4.88 -9.36
C SER A 191 13.93 4.72 -9.36
N ILE A 192 13.30 4.79 -8.19
CA ILE A 192 11.84 4.74 -8.06
C ILE A 192 11.18 6.00 -8.65
N PHE A 193 11.71 7.20 -8.34
CA PHE A 193 11.23 8.45 -8.94
C PHE A 193 11.43 8.47 -10.46
N ARG A 194 12.58 8.02 -10.95
CA ARG A 194 12.86 7.90 -12.39
C ARG A 194 11.91 6.95 -13.11
N ALA A 195 11.41 5.93 -12.41
CA ALA A 195 10.37 5.04 -12.96
C ALA A 195 9.01 5.74 -13.10
N GLY A 196 8.82 6.94 -12.54
CA GLY A 196 7.61 7.75 -12.69
C GLY A 196 6.80 7.93 -11.40
N SER A 197 7.32 7.49 -10.25
CA SER A 197 6.64 7.73 -8.98
C SER A 197 6.66 9.22 -8.62
N SER A 198 5.52 9.77 -8.24
CA SER A 198 5.37 11.14 -7.74
C SER A 198 5.78 11.29 -6.27
N SER A 199 5.69 10.21 -5.51
CA SER A 199 6.09 10.15 -4.10
C SER A 199 6.46 8.73 -3.68
N VAL A 200 7.30 8.60 -2.65
CA VAL A 200 7.75 7.31 -2.14
C VAL A 200 7.53 7.22 -0.64
N LEU A 201 6.79 6.20 -0.21
CA LEU A 201 6.74 5.82 1.20
C LEU A 201 7.97 4.94 1.49
N THR A 202 8.81 5.38 2.41
CA THR A 202 10.09 4.70 2.71
C THR A 202 10.45 4.76 4.18
N TYR A 203 11.11 3.74 4.68
CA TYR A 203 11.72 3.73 6.01
C TYR A 203 12.96 4.65 6.10
N PHE A 204 13.50 5.09 4.95
CA PHE A 204 14.62 6.03 4.89
C PHE A 204 14.20 7.51 4.97
N ALA A 205 12.93 7.84 5.11
CA ALA A 205 12.44 9.23 5.10
C ALA A 205 13.18 10.14 6.09
N LYS A 206 13.40 9.67 7.33
CA LYS A 206 14.17 10.40 8.33
C LYS A 206 15.63 10.58 7.89
N TRP A 207 16.28 9.50 7.43
CA TRP A 207 17.66 9.55 6.98
C TRP A 207 17.86 10.54 5.83
N ILE A 208 16.95 10.56 4.86
CA ILE A 208 16.98 11.51 3.73
C ILE A 208 16.84 12.94 4.23
N ALA A 209 15.90 13.21 5.15
CA ALA A 209 15.71 14.55 5.70
C ALA A 209 16.94 15.07 6.45
N GLU A 210 17.69 14.19 7.10
CA GLU A 210 18.89 14.53 7.87
C GLU A 210 20.17 14.67 7.01
N ASN A 211 20.23 14.05 5.82
CA ASN A 211 21.45 13.98 5.00
C ASN A 211 21.37 14.70 3.65
N ASN A 212 20.20 15.18 3.23
CA ASN A 212 19.99 15.90 1.96
C ASN A 212 19.33 17.29 2.15
N GLY A 213 19.47 17.86 3.33
CA GLY A 213 19.03 19.23 3.65
C GLY A 213 20.07 20.29 3.27
#